data_b58c3269dc9e4aa4995981e584f03d36
#
_entry.id   b58c3269dc9e4aa4995981e584f03d36
#
_cell.length_a   1.000
_cell.length_b   1.000
_cell.length_c   1.000
_cell.angle_alpha   90.00
_cell.angle_beta   90.00
_cell.angle_gamma   90.00
#
_symmetry.space_group_name_H-M   'P 1'
#
loop_
_entity.id
_entity.type
_entity.pdbx_description
1 polymer ?
#
loop_
_entity_poly.entity_id
_entity_poly.type
_entity_poly.pdbx_seq_one_letter_code
_entity_poly.pdbx_strand_id
1 'polypeptide(L)'
;VGSEMCIRDSAEYYQHYMNNARCTYSITANVDITVLYHAAKARSLRLTPCLTWLSARAVNSIVNLRFDRNSEGQVGWYDTTSPAYTVWNPETRLFSSLYTPYSESFREFYEAMCRDIALWGKQGGVQPQGNFPPNVHNISSIPWLHYTEINLNLYTDGDFLSPIITVGQAAEQNDRLMLPVTLQIHHSVADGWHASEYFRILQETADTAEEWIDR
;
A
#
# COMPACT_ATOMS: atom_id res chain seq x y z
N VAL A 1 8.20 -14.41 11.63
CA VAL A 1 8.60 -13.17 12.29
C VAL A 1 10.10 -13.25 12.50
N GLY A 2 10.87 -12.59 11.64
CA GLY A 2 12.31 -12.42 11.83
C GLY A 2 12.54 -11.61 13.11
N SER A 3 13.04 -12.23 14.17
CA SER A 3 13.16 -11.64 15.50
C SER A 3 14.55 -11.11 15.80
N GLU A 4 15.25 -10.65 14.80
CA GLU A 4 16.49 -9.89 15.05
C GLU A 4 16.47 -8.63 14.21
N MET A 5 16.12 -7.56 14.88
CA MET A 5 16.19 -6.22 14.39
C MET A 5 17.63 -5.95 13.96
N CYS A 6 17.92 -5.91 12.65
CA CYS A 6 19.07 -5.16 12.14
C CYS A 6 18.86 -3.67 12.42
N ILE A 7 18.55 -3.34 13.67
CA ILE A 7 18.49 -1.98 14.20
C ILE A 7 19.91 -1.48 14.49
N ARG A 8 20.93 -2.25 14.25
CA ARG A 8 22.27 -1.81 14.62
C ARG A 8 22.63 -0.48 13.99
N ASP A 9 22.25 -0.24 12.75
CA ASP A 9 22.61 1.00 12.05
C ASP A 9 21.49 2.07 12.10
N SER A 10 20.27 1.71 12.52
CA SER A 10 19.13 2.64 12.61
C SER A 10 18.55 2.80 14.04
N ALA A 11 19.09 2.13 15.05
CA ALA A 11 18.58 2.20 16.42
C ALA A 11 18.54 3.64 16.96
N GLU A 12 19.56 4.44 16.66
CA GLU A 12 19.63 5.83 17.05
C GLU A 12 18.51 6.65 16.40
N TYR A 13 18.30 6.49 15.08
CA TYR A 13 17.23 7.16 14.33
C TYR A 13 15.87 6.72 14.80
N TYR A 14 15.66 5.41 15.02
CA TYR A 14 14.42 4.90 15.57
C TYR A 14 14.10 5.55 16.93
N GLN A 15 15.03 5.54 17.86
CA GLN A 15 14.86 6.13 19.19
C GLN A 15 14.60 7.63 19.12
N HIS A 16 15.30 8.34 18.24
CA HIS A 16 15.08 9.78 18.05
C HIS A 16 13.65 10.09 17.60
N TYR A 17 13.19 9.41 16.53
CA TYR A 17 11.86 9.68 15.97
C TYR A 17 10.71 9.01 16.71
N MET A 18 10.98 8.15 17.66
CA MET A 18 9.97 7.64 18.59
C MET A 18 9.85 8.44 19.87
N ASN A 19 10.96 8.95 20.40
CA ASN A 19 10.98 9.55 21.72
C ASN A 19 11.20 11.07 21.73
N ASN A 20 11.99 11.61 20.80
CA ASN A 20 12.39 13.02 20.81
C ASN A 20 11.62 13.85 19.76
N ALA A 21 11.48 13.35 18.53
CA ALA A 21 10.85 14.07 17.43
C ALA A 21 9.85 13.16 16.69
N ARG A 22 8.86 12.66 17.43
CA ARG A 22 7.86 11.72 16.89
C ARG A 22 7.11 12.33 15.72
N CYS A 23 7.23 11.74 14.53
CA CYS A 23 6.56 12.25 13.34
C CYS A 23 6.30 11.16 12.29
N THR A 24 5.21 11.37 11.58
CA THR A 24 4.94 10.75 10.29
C THR A 24 5.09 11.80 9.19
N TYR A 25 5.34 11.36 7.97
CA TYR A 25 5.33 12.23 6.82
C TYR A 25 4.69 11.55 5.62
N SER A 26 4.20 12.36 4.68
CA SER A 26 3.58 11.89 3.45
C SER A 26 4.35 12.44 2.26
N ILE A 27 4.58 11.60 1.25
CA ILE A 27 5.10 12.00 -0.05
C ILE A 27 4.08 11.60 -1.10
N THR A 28 3.67 12.54 -1.93
CA THR A 28 2.82 12.29 -3.09
C THR A 28 3.65 12.42 -4.36
N ALA A 29 3.56 11.43 -5.23
CA ALA A 29 4.15 11.47 -6.56
C ALA A 29 3.13 10.98 -7.61
N ASN A 30 3.25 11.52 -8.82
CA ASN A 30 2.50 11.01 -9.97
C ASN A 30 3.26 9.84 -10.59
N VAL A 31 2.60 8.70 -10.68
CA VAL A 31 3.12 7.48 -11.32
C VAL A 31 2.50 7.37 -12.71
N ASP A 32 3.32 7.17 -13.71
CA ASP A 32 2.86 6.88 -15.07
C ASP A 32 2.37 5.44 -15.15
N ILE A 33 1.07 5.25 -15.29
CA ILE A 33 0.44 3.93 -15.40
C ILE A 33 -0.02 3.60 -16.82
N THR A 34 0.47 4.32 -17.82
CA THR A 34 0.00 4.17 -19.21
C THR A 34 0.16 2.73 -19.71
N VAL A 35 1.34 2.13 -19.54
CA VAL A 35 1.61 0.74 -19.95
C VAL A 35 0.72 -0.23 -19.18
N LEU A 36 0.67 -0.11 -17.86
CA LEU A 36 -0.18 -0.94 -17.01
C LEU A 36 -1.66 -0.84 -17.40
N TYR A 37 -2.16 0.37 -17.61
CA TYR A 37 -3.56 0.59 -17.99
C TYR A 37 -3.91 -0.11 -19.31
N HIS A 38 -3.07 0.05 -20.34
CA HIS A 38 -3.29 -0.59 -21.63
C HIS A 38 -3.17 -2.12 -21.54
N ALA A 39 -2.19 -2.63 -20.81
CA ALA A 39 -2.00 -4.07 -20.59
C ALA A 39 -3.21 -4.69 -19.86
N ALA A 40 -3.70 -4.04 -18.81
CA ALA A 40 -4.88 -4.48 -18.07
C ALA A 40 -6.15 -4.43 -18.92
N LYS A 41 -6.34 -3.34 -19.67
CA LYS A 41 -7.50 -3.16 -20.57
C LYS A 41 -7.55 -4.19 -21.68
N ALA A 42 -6.40 -4.50 -22.30
CA ALA A 42 -6.30 -5.52 -23.37
C ALA A 42 -6.72 -6.91 -22.87
N ARG A 43 -6.54 -7.18 -21.55
CA ARG A 43 -6.88 -8.47 -20.92
C ARG A 43 -8.21 -8.43 -20.14
N SER A 44 -8.98 -7.34 -20.26
CA SER A 44 -10.23 -7.13 -19.51
C SER A 44 -10.07 -7.24 -17.98
N LEU A 45 -8.91 -6.88 -17.46
CA LEU A 45 -8.62 -6.89 -16.04
C LEU A 45 -9.11 -5.58 -15.37
N ARG A 46 -9.52 -5.69 -14.11
CA ARG A 46 -9.85 -4.55 -13.27
C ARG A 46 -8.57 -3.84 -12.83
N LEU A 47 -8.53 -2.52 -12.95
CA LEU A 47 -7.34 -1.74 -12.61
C LEU A 47 -7.02 -1.75 -11.10
N THR A 48 -8.04 -1.73 -10.23
CA THR A 48 -7.84 -1.71 -8.77
C THR A 48 -7.00 -2.88 -8.26
N PRO A 49 -7.28 -4.15 -8.57
CA PRO A 49 -6.40 -5.25 -8.16
C PRO A 49 -4.99 -5.16 -8.74
N CYS A 50 -4.83 -4.64 -9.95
CA CYS A 50 -3.51 -4.43 -10.57
C CYS A 50 -2.70 -3.40 -9.76
N LEU A 51 -3.30 -2.24 -9.42
CA LEU A 51 -2.68 -1.19 -8.62
C LEU A 51 -2.39 -1.64 -7.19
N THR A 52 -3.29 -2.44 -6.61
CA THR A 52 -3.09 -2.99 -5.27
C THR A 52 -1.90 -3.94 -5.22
N TRP A 53 -1.80 -4.85 -6.19
CA TRP A 53 -0.65 -5.76 -6.29
C TRP A 53 0.66 -5.01 -6.54
N LEU A 54 0.65 -4.05 -7.46
CA LEU A 54 1.79 -3.20 -7.78
C LEU A 54 2.34 -2.51 -6.52
N SER A 55 1.45 -1.91 -5.74
CA SER A 55 1.79 -1.24 -4.48
C SER A 55 2.29 -2.22 -3.42
N ALA A 56 1.60 -3.36 -3.26
CA ALA A 56 2.01 -4.40 -2.31
C ALA A 56 3.38 -5.00 -2.66
N ARG A 57 3.68 -5.18 -3.94
CA ARG A 57 5.01 -5.59 -4.41
C ARG A 57 6.09 -4.59 -4.01
N ALA A 58 5.85 -3.30 -4.23
CA ALA A 58 6.80 -2.25 -3.85
C ALA A 58 7.03 -2.20 -2.31
N VAL A 59 5.97 -2.32 -1.50
CA VAL A 59 6.09 -2.43 -0.04
C VAL A 59 6.91 -3.64 0.36
N ASN A 60 6.62 -4.81 -0.20
CA ASN A 60 7.32 -6.06 0.14
C ASN A 60 8.79 -6.08 -0.32
N SER A 61 9.16 -5.25 -1.28
CA SER A 61 10.56 -5.11 -1.74
C SER A 61 11.45 -4.30 -0.79
N ILE A 62 10.85 -3.58 0.19
CA ILE A 62 11.59 -2.67 1.09
C ILE A 62 11.33 -3.11 2.54
N VAL A 63 12.38 -3.60 3.20
CA VAL A 63 12.28 -4.09 4.60
C VAL A 63 11.70 -3.03 5.52
N ASN A 64 12.10 -1.77 5.36
CA ASN A 64 11.68 -0.64 6.18
C ASN A 64 10.16 -0.38 6.13
N LEU A 65 9.48 -0.75 5.05
CA LEU A 65 8.03 -0.63 4.91
C LEU A 65 7.26 -1.86 5.46
N ARG A 66 7.97 -2.85 5.99
CA ARG A 66 7.41 -4.04 6.63
C ARG A 66 7.58 -4.06 8.15
N PHE A 67 8.13 -2.97 8.71
CA PHE A 67 8.26 -2.83 10.16
C PHE A 67 6.91 -2.60 10.83
N ASP A 68 6.72 -3.29 11.95
CA ASP A 68 5.57 -3.07 12.83
C ASP A 68 5.88 -3.55 14.25
N ARG A 69 4.93 -3.39 15.15
CA ARG A 69 5.01 -3.89 16.52
C ARG A 69 4.17 -5.15 16.68
N ASN A 70 4.70 -6.12 17.41
CA ASN A 70 3.91 -7.26 17.84
C ASN A 70 3.03 -6.91 19.05
N SER A 71 2.20 -7.86 19.49
CA SER A 71 1.31 -7.70 20.67
C SER A 71 2.03 -7.43 21.99
N GLU A 72 3.34 -7.70 22.06
CA GLU A 72 4.20 -7.45 23.22
C GLU A 72 4.90 -6.08 23.12
N GLY A 73 4.62 -5.30 22.07
CA GLY A 73 5.23 -4.01 21.83
C GLY A 73 6.65 -4.06 21.27
N GLN A 74 7.16 -5.24 20.92
CA GLN A 74 8.48 -5.41 20.31
C GLN A 74 8.40 -5.01 18.85
N VAL A 75 9.38 -4.23 18.41
CA VAL A 75 9.49 -3.78 17.03
C VAL A 75 10.29 -4.79 16.21
N GLY A 76 9.79 -5.10 15.02
CA GLY A 76 10.43 -5.99 14.08
C GLY A 76 9.84 -5.79 12.68
N TRP A 77 10.21 -6.65 11.75
CA TRP A 77 9.60 -6.66 10.42
C TRP A 77 8.98 -8.02 10.13
N TYR A 78 7.98 -8.01 9.27
CA TYR A 78 7.42 -9.22 8.70
C TYR A 78 8.18 -9.61 7.43
N ASP A 79 8.33 -10.91 7.18
CA ASP A 79 8.91 -11.41 5.94
C ASP A 79 8.05 -10.97 4.72
N THR A 80 6.74 -10.93 4.94
CA THR A 80 5.76 -10.49 3.96
C THR A 80 4.61 -9.76 4.64
N THR A 81 4.12 -8.67 4.02
CA THR A 81 2.89 -7.98 4.43
C THR A 81 1.85 -8.05 3.33
N SER A 82 0.59 -8.11 3.74
CA SER A 82 -0.55 -8.18 2.83
C SER A 82 -1.31 -6.85 2.77
N PRO A 83 -1.84 -6.45 1.60
CA PRO A 83 -2.60 -5.22 1.51
C PRO A 83 -3.97 -5.36 2.17
N ALA A 84 -4.30 -4.43 3.08
CA ALA A 84 -5.64 -4.12 3.52
C ALA A 84 -6.15 -2.93 2.70
N TYR A 85 -7.22 -3.11 1.95
CA TYR A 85 -7.69 -2.14 0.97
C TYR A 85 -9.15 -1.78 1.12
N THR A 86 -9.52 -0.56 0.69
CA THR A 86 -10.89 -0.08 0.78
C THR A 86 -11.70 -0.47 -0.46
N VAL A 87 -12.94 -0.91 -0.23
CA VAL A 87 -13.94 -1.20 -1.26
C VAL A 87 -15.16 -0.32 -1.02
N TRP A 88 -15.51 0.49 -2.03
CA TRP A 88 -16.66 1.37 -2.01
C TRP A 88 -17.96 0.65 -2.37
N ASN A 89 -19.01 0.88 -1.59
CA ASN A 89 -20.36 0.44 -1.91
C ASN A 89 -21.20 1.65 -2.34
N PRO A 90 -21.59 1.75 -3.63
CA PRO A 90 -22.33 2.89 -4.15
C PRO A 90 -23.77 2.99 -3.61
N GLU A 91 -24.36 1.87 -3.18
CA GLU A 91 -25.73 1.84 -2.65
C GLU A 91 -25.81 2.49 -1.26
N THR A 92 -24.87 2.15 -0.40
CA THR A 92 -24.82 2.68 0.98
C THR A 92 -23.98 3.96 1.11
N ARG A 93 -23.15 4.26 0.12
CA ARG A 93 -22.12 5.32 0.15
C ARG A 93 -21.14 5.17 1.31
N LEU A 94 -20.87 3.93 1.71
CA LEU A 94 -19.90 3.57 2.72
C LEU A 94 -18.80 2.73 2.08
N PHE A 95 -17.68 2.61 2.77
CA PHE A 95 -16.61 1.69 2.37
C PHE A 95 -16.48 0.57 3.40
N SER A 96 -15.94 -0.55 2.94
CA SER A 96 -15.43 -1.62 3.79
C SER A 96 -13.94 -1.79 3.53
N SER A 97 -13.20 -2.13 4.58
CA SER A 97 -11.80 -2.55 4.47
C SER A 97 -11.77 -4.06 4.32
N LEU A 98 -11.12 -4.53 3.27
CA LEU A 98 -10.85 -5.94 3.02
C LEU A 98 -9.34 -6.16 2.99
N TYR A 99 -8.90 -7.39 3.20
CA TYR A 99 -7.52 -7.79 2.94
C TYR A 99 -7.47 -9.02 2.04
N THR A 100 -6.39 -9.16 1.30
CA THR A 100 -6.06 -10.36 0.52
C THR A 100 -4.61 -10.73 0.79
N PRO A 101 -4.29 -11.99 1.12
CA PRO A 101 -2.91 -12.42 1.28
C PRO A 101 -2.08 -12.08 0.04
N TYR A 102 -0.91 -11.48 0.26
CA TYR A 102 0.01 -11.18 -0.84
C TYR A 102 0.58 -12.45 -1.45
N SER A 103 0.66 -12.48 -2.76
CA SER A 103 1.42 -13.47 -3.55
C SER A 103 2.36 -12.74 -4.50
N GLU A 104 3.56 -13.27 -4.72
CA GLU A 104 4.47 -12.79 -5.76
C GLU A 104 3.92 -13.04 -7.16
N SER A 105 3.09 -14.08 -7.34
CA SER A 105 2.32 -14.29 -8.56
C SER A 105 1.18 -13.28 -8.65
N PHE A 106 1.24 -12.43 -9.67
CA PHE A 106 0.17 -11.47 -9.93
C PHE A 106 -1.17 -12.17 -10.15
N ARG A 107 -1.19 -13.25 -10.92
CA ARG A 107 -2.41 -14.00 -11.23
C ARG A 107 -3.09 -14.54 -9.98
N GLU A 108 -2.32 -15.19 -9.10
CA GLU A 108 -2.86 -15.73 -7.85
C GLU A 108 -3.46 -14.64 -6.97
N PHE A 109 -2.73 -13.53 -6.82
CA PHE A 109 -3.20 -12.38 -6.05
C PHE A 109 -4.45 -11.76 -6.66
N TYR A 110 -4.44 -11.51 -7.96
CA TYR A 110 -5.57 -10.90 -8.68
C TYR A 110 -6.85 -11.72 -8.51
N GLU A 111 -6.77 -13.03 -8.72
CA GLU A 111 -7.91 -13.93 -8.58
C GLU A 111 -8.41 -13.99 -7.12
N ALA A 112 -7.49 -14.04 -6.16
CA ALA A 112 -7.85 -14.01 -4.73
C ALA A 112 -8.55 -12.69 -4.36
N MET A 113 -7.99 -11.55 -4.76
CA MET A 113 -8.61 -10.25 -4.48
C MET A 113 -9.98 -10.08 -5.14
N CYS A 114 -10.14 -10.56 -6.37
CA CYS A 114 -11.44 -10.55 -7.04
C CYS A 114 -12.48 -11.41 -6.31
N ARG A 115 -12.09 -12.59 -5.78
CA ARG A 115 -12.96 -13.43 -4.95
C ARG A 115 -13.34 -12.73 -3.65
N ASP A 116 -12.37 -12.13 -2.95
CA ASP A 116 -12.62 -11.42 -1.69
C ASP A 116 -13.59 -10.25 -1.89
N ILE A 117 -13.41 -9.45 -2.94
CA ILE A 117 -14.32 -8.35 -3.28
C ILE A 117 -15.74 -8.88 -3.60
N ALA A 118 -15.84 -9.99 -4.34
CA ALA A 118 -17.14 -10.58 -4.68
C ALA A 118 -17.90 -11.11 -3.45
N LEU A 119 -17.17 -11.69 -2.51
CA LEU A 119 -17.75 -12.30 -1.30
C LEU A 119 -18.10 -11.24 -0.24
N TRP A 120 -17.23 -10.26 -0.03
CA TRP A 120 -17.27 -9.38 1.13
C TRP A 120 -17.61 -7.92 0.80
N GLY A 121 -17.35 -7.47 -0.42
CA GLY A 121 -17.46 -6.05 -0.80
C GLY A 121 -18.87 -5.44 -0.66
N LYS A 122 -19.91 -6.25 -0.55
CA LYS A 122 -21.31 -5.80 -0.38
C LYS A 122 -21.88 -6.10 1.00
N GLN A 123 -21.14 -6.76 1.88
CA GLN A 123 -21.72 -7.21 3.17
C GLN A 123 -21.88 -6.07 4.19
N GLY A 124 -21.26 -4.91 3.97
CA GLY A 124 -21.29 -3.79 4.91
C GLY A 124 -20.40 -4.02 6.15
N GLY A 125 -20.28 -2.97 6.95
CA GLY A 125 -19.35 -2.94 8.09
C GLY A 125 -17.94 -2.53 7.68
N VAL A 126 -17.14 -2.13 8.68
CA VAL A 126 -15.77 -1.64 8.42
C VAL A 126 -14.84 -2.78 7.99
N GLN A 127 -14.95 -3.94 8.63
CA GLN A 127 -14.12 -5.13 8.37
C GLN A 127 -15.01 -6.38 8.30
N PRO A 128 -15.70 -6.63 7.18
CA PRO A 128 -16.64 -7.75 7.07
C PRO A 128 -15.96 -9.12 7.10
N GLN A 129 -14.66 -9.20 6.79
CA GLN A 129 -13.86 -10.44 6.91
C GLN A 129 -13.46 -10.77 8.37
N GLY A 130 -13.79 -9.91 9.35
CA GLY A 130 -13.34 -10.03 10.73
C GLY A 130 -11.97 -9.39 10.96
N ASN A 131 -11.29 -9.82 12.03
CA ASN A 131 -9.98 -9.28 12.38
C ASN A 131 -8.93 -9.66 11.33
N PHE A 132 -8.19 -8.65 10.89
CA PHE A 132 -7.07 -8.86 9.96
C PHE A 132 -5.86 -9.47 10.67
N PRO A 133 -5.00 -10.19 9.94
CA PRO A 133 -3.71 -10.60 10.48
C PRO A 133 -2.85 -9.37 10.79
N PRO A 134 -1.88 -9.47 11.72
CA PRO A 134 -1.08 -8.32 12.12
C PRO A 134 -0.15 -7.80 11.03
N ASN A 135 0.19 -8.62 10.04
CA ASN A 135 1.11 -8.28 8.94
C ASN A 135 0.38 -7.65 7.74
N VAL A 136 -0.37 -6.59 7.98
CA VAL A 136 -1.04 -5.85 6.90
C VAL A 136 -0.49 -4.43 6.77
N HIS A 137 -0.53 -3.90 5.55
CA HIS A 137 -0.34 -2.49 5.25
C HIS A 137 -1.59 -1.93 4.58
N ASN A 138 -1.82 -0.63 4.69
CA ASN A 138 -3.08 -0.03 4.30
C ASN A 138 -3.00 0.60 2.91
N ILE A 139 -3.98 0.28 2.05
CA ILE A 139 -4.16 0.91 0.74
C ILE A 139 -5.57 1.49 0.65
N SER A 140 -5.68 2.80 0.49
CA SER A 140 -6.92 3.51 0.28
C SER A 140 -7.02 4.02 -1.15
N SER A 141 -8.24 4.15 -1.67
CA SER A 141 -8.49 4.70 -3.01
C SER A 141 -9.48 5.86 -2.94
N ILE A 142 -9.15 6.95 -3.65
CA ILE A 142 -10.01 8.11 -3.87
C ILE A 142 -10.21 8.27 -5.39
N PRO A 143 -10.98 7.37 -6.05
CA PRO A 143 -11.05 7.30 -7.50
C PRO A 143 -11.83 8.46 -8.15
N TRP A 144 -12.35 9.37 -7.35
CA TRP A 144 -13.13 10.54 -7.81
C TRP A 144 -12.30 11.82 -7.88
N LEU A 145 -11.05 11.80 -7.42
CA LEU A 145 -10.23 13.00 -7.31
C LEU A 145 -8.79 12.74 -7.75
N HIS A 146 -8.34 13.53 -8.72
CA HIS A 146 -6.92 13.68 -9.00
C HIS A 146 -6.36 14.75 -8.05
N TYR A 147 -5.68 14.32 -6.99
CA TYR A 147 -5.17 15.21 -5.96
C TYR A 147 -3.65 15.44 -6.12
N THR A 148 -3.15 16.52 -5.55
CA THR A 148 -1.72 16.85 -5.55
C THR A 148 -1.01 16.44 -4.28
N GLU A 149 -1.74 16.34 -3.18
CA GLU A 149 -1.23 15.84 -1.90
C GLU A 149 -2.37 15.38 -1.01
N ILE A 150 -2.08 14.48 -0.07
CA ILE A 150 -2.97 14.07 1.01
C ILE A 150 -2.13 13.67 2.22
N ASN A 151 -2.62 13.94 3.41
CA ASN A 151 -2.04 13.51 4.65
C ASN A 151 -3.15 13.05 5.62
N LEU A 152 -2.98 11.88 6.22
CA LEU A 152 -3.87 11.36 7.24
C LEU A 152 -3.29 11.63 8.62
N ASN A 153 -4.01 12.39 9.43
CA ASN A 153 -3.62 12.62 10.82
C ASN A 153 -4.14 11.47 11.69
N LEU A 154 -3.25 10.56 12.05
CA LEU A 154 -3.56 9.46 12.97
C LEU A 154 -3.33 9.95 14.40
N TYR A 155 -4.41 10.04 15.17
CA TYR A 155 -4.36 10.40 16.60
C TYR A 155 -4.26 9.12 17.45
N THR A 156 -3.18 8.38 17.23
CA THR A 156 -2.74 7.28 18.11
C THR A 156 -1.63 7.77 19.02
N ASP A 157 -1.08 6.90 19.88
CA ASP A 157 0.10 7.23 20.69
C ASP A 157 1.37 7.46 19.85
N GLY A 158 1.21 7.57 18.52
CA GLY A 158 2.27 7.83 17.55
C GLY A 158 3.19 6.64 17.34
N ASP A 159 2.63 5.45 17.42
CA ASP A 159 3.33 4.18 17.30
C ASP A 159 2.88 3.35 16.09
N PHE A 160 2.07 3.95 15.21
CA PHE A 160 1.62 3.29 13.98
C PHE A 160 2.75 3.31 12.94
N LEU A 161 3.41 2.17 12.75
CA LEU A 161 4.60 2.04 11.89
C LEU A 161 4.28 1.55 10.47
N SER A 162 3.18 0.83 10.30
CA SER A 162 2.76 0.29 9.00
C SER A 162 2.50 1.41 7.99
N PRO A 163 2.93 1.30 6.73
CA PRO A 163 2.70 2.32 5.72
C PRO A 163 1.21 2.43 5.35
N ILE A 164 0.80 3.65 5.02
CA ILE A 164 -0.51 3.96 4.46
C ILE A 164 -0.32 4.50 3.06
N ILE A 165 -0.87 3.82 2.08
CA ILE A 165 -0.84 4.22 0.70
C ILE A 165 -2.21 4.76 0.31
N THR A 166 -2.27 5.91 -0.35
CA THR A 166 -3.50 6.44 -0.93
C THR A 166 -3.32 6.63 -2.43
N VAL A 167 -4.26 6.11 -3.19
CA VAL A 167 -4.27 6.17 -4.65
C VAL A 167 -5.44 7.04 -5.12
N GLY A 168 -5.17 8.03 -5.95
CA GLY A 168 -6.19 8.93 -6.48
C GLY A 168 -6.76 8.51 -7.83
N GLN A 169 -7.41 9.47 -8.49
CA GLN A 169 -7.91 9.33 -9.85
C GLN A 169 -6.77 9.56 -10.84
N ALA A 170 -6.58 8.64 -11.77
CA ALA A 170 -5.66 8.86 -12.88
C ALA A 170 -6.19 9.95 -13.82
N ALA A 171 -5.30 10.79 -14.34
CA ALA A 171 -5.59 11.85 -15.29
C ALA A 171 -4.60 11.83 -16.46
N GLU A 172 -5.07 12.17 -17.64
CA GLU A 172 -4.21 12.33 -18.82
C GLU A 172 -3.37 13.60 -18.71
N GLN A 173 -2.07 13.47 -18.89
CA GLN A 173 -1.10 14.55 -18.92
C GLN A 173 -0.04 14.23 -19.97
N ASN A 174 0.07 15.04 -21.02
CA ASN A 174 1.06 14.87 -22.09
C ASN A 174 1.07 13.45 -22.69
N ASP A 175 -0.08 12.94 -23.09
CA ASP A 175 -0.29 11.60 -23.65
C ASP A 175 0.07 10.45 -22.70
N ARG A 176 0.17 10.71 -21.41
CA ARG A 176 0.41 9.73 -20.35
C ARG A 176 -0.74 9.70 -19.36
N LEU A 177 -1.00 8.56 -18.78
CA LEU A 177 -1.99 8.40 -17.72
C LEU A 177 -1.31 8.46 -16.36
N MET A 178 -1.37 9.65 -15.73
CA MET A 178 -0.69 9.93 -14.47
C MET A 178 -1.60 9.67 -13.28
N LEU A 179 -1.12 8.85 -12.35
CA LEU A 179 -1.83 8.44 -11.14
C LEU A 179 -1.17 9.07 -9.91
N PRO A 180 -1.87 9.92 -9.14
CA PRO A 180 -1.32 10.39 -7.87
C PRO A 180 -1.33 9.25 -6.84
N VAL A 181 -0.18 8.96 -6.29
CA VAL A 181 0.04 7.99 -5.23
C VAL A 181 0.72 8.68 -4.06
N THR A 182 0.16 8.53 -2.87
CA THR A 182 0.75 9.04 -1.64
C THR A 182 1.21 7.87 -0.79
N LEU A 183 2.44 7.93 -0.31
CA LEU A 183 2.99 7.06 0.71
C LEU A 183 3.13 7.86 2.00
N GLN A 184 2.45 7.43 3.06
CA GLN A 184 2.61 7.96 4.42
C GLN A 184 3.30 6.93 5.29
N ILE A 185 4.36 7.33 5.98
CA ILE A 185 5.19 6.45 6.81
C ILE A 185 5.64 7.16 8.09
N HIS A 186 5.93 6.37 9.12
CA HIS A 186 6.54 6.85 10.34
C HIS A 186 8.05 7.03 10.15
N HIS A 187 8.59 8.21 10.51
CA HIS A 187 9.99 8.55 10.23
C HIS A 187 11.00 7.68 11.00
N SER A 188 10.56 7.01 12.07
CA SER A 188 11.43 6.12 12.85
C SER A 188 11.84 4.85 12.08
N VAL A 189 11.07 4.42 11.09
CA VAL A 189 11.33 3.17 10.33
C VAL A 189 11.78 3.42 8.91
N ALA A 190 11.43 4.56 8.32
CA ALA A 190 11.79 4.88 6.95
C ALA A 190 12.01 6.38 6.77
N ASP A 191 12.90 6.73 5.86
CA ASP A 191 13.24 8.11 5.48
C ASP A 191 12.96 8.38 3.99
N GLY A 192 13.35 9.56 3.50
CA GLY A 192 13.12 9.98 2.13
C GLY A 192 13.76 9.07 1.08
N TRP A 193 14.86 8.38 1.41
CA TRP A 193 15.49 7.42 0.52
C TRP A 193 14.58 6.20 0.31
N HIS A 194 14.04 5.63 1.39
CA HIS A 194 13.13 4.48 1.34
C HIS A 194 11.83 4.82 0.59
N ALA A 195 11.31 6.03 0.82
CA ALA A 195 10.15 6.51 0.08
C ALA A 195 10.46 6.67 -1.42
N SER A 196 11.64 7.17 -1.77
CA SER A 196 12.08 7.30 -3.18
C SER A 196 12.21 5.93 -3.84
N GLU A 197 12.76 4.94 -3.13
CA GLU A 197 12.84 3.55 -3.62
C GLU A 197 11.44 2.94 -3.84
N TYR A 198 10.48 3.22 -2.96
CA TYR A 198 9.10 2.78 -3.17
C TYR A 198 8.55 3.30 -4.50
N PHE A 199 8.67 4.59 -4.78
CA PHE A 199 8.17 5.17 -6.03
C PHE A 199 8.95 4.69 -7.25
N ARG A 200 10.26 4.47 -7.13
CA ARG A 200 11.08 3.89 -8.21
C ARG A 200 10.61 2.49 -8.57
N ILE A 201 10.43 1.61 -7.58
CA ILE A 201 9.96 0.23 -7.79
C ILE A 201 8.53 0.24 -8.35
N LEU A 202 7.68 1.11 -7.84
CA LEU A 202 6.30 1.27 -8.30
C LEU A 202 6.28 1.63 -9.80
N GLN A 203 7.09 2.63 -10.21
CA GLN A 203 7.17 3.05 -11.60
C GLN A 203 7.75 1.96 -12.49
N GLU A 204 8.88 1.37 -12.13
CA GLU A 204 9.51 0.28 -12.92
C GLU A 204 8.56 -0.92 -13.11
N THR A 205 7.81 -1.27 -12.06
CA THR A 205 6.84 -2.37 -12.16
C THR A 205 5.65 -1.99 -13.06
N ALA A 206 5.19 -0.73 -13.03
CA ALA A 206 4.15 -0.24 -13.94
C ALA A 206 4.61 -0.25 -15.40
N ASP A 207 5.85 0.18 -15.66
CA ASP A 207 6.44 0.25 -17.00
C ASP A 207 6.65 -1.15 -17.62
N THR A 208 6.86 -2.17 -16.78
CA THR A 208 7.07 -3.57 -17.22
C THR A 208 5.83 -4.44 -17.10
N ALA A 209 4.63 -3.84 -17.09
CA ALA A 209 3.36 -4.57 -16.86
C ALA A 209 3.13 -5.72 -17.84
N GLU A 210 3.52 -5.57 -19.10
CA GLU A 210 3.39 -6.63 -20.13
C GLU A 210 4.18 -7.91 -19.78
N GLU A 211 5.23 -7.82 -18.96
CA GLU A 211 6.09 -8.93 -18.64
C GLU A 211 5.52 -9.84 -17.54
N TRP A 212 4.72 -9.29 -16.63
CA TRP A 212 4.25 -10.00 -15.44
C TRP A 212 2.74 -10.20 -15.35
N ILE A 213 1.95 -9.44 -16.10
CA ILE A 213 0.48 -9.41 -15.97
C ILE A 213 -0.21 -10.75 -16.33
N ASP A 214 0.48 -11.63 -17.03
CA ASP A 214 -0.02 -12.95 -17.40
C ASP A 214 0.58 -14.10 -16.54
N ARG A 215 1.39 -13.80 -15.54
CA ARG A 215 2.13 -14.77 -14.70
C ARG A 215 1.53 -14.98 -13.32
#